data_87bb67236da0f84200910b76f9be1c67
#
_entry.id   87bb67236da0f84200910b76f9be1c67
#
_cell.length_a   1.000
_cell.length_b   1.000
_cell.length_c   1.000
_cell.angle_alpha   90.00
_cell.angle_beta   90.00
_cell.angle_gamma   90.00
#
_symmetry.space_group_name_H-M   'P 1'
#
loop_
_entity.id
_entity.type
_entity.pdbx_description
1 polymer ?
#
loop_
_entity_poly.entity_id
_entity_poly.type
_entity_poly.pdbx_seq_one_letter_code
_entity_poly.pdbx_strand_id
1 'polypeptide(L)'
;PDILMICFNHIGRHGRLGNQMFQYAALRGIANKHGYEFTIPDCTFKDEWHDHQLFEAFTLPNLKSKTFIPGTYHQEKQFHYDQEYVDNCPDNVNLFGYFQTYKYFSDIEDSIRQDFTFKKDVLEPCKEMMEDFDEIISLHVRRTDYVEKAVDHPPCSMEYYEKALSKFDANQPVIVFSD
;
A
#
# COMPACT_ATOMS: atom_id res chain seq x y z
N PRO A 1 15.79 4.64 -28.80
CA PRO A 1 16.19 3.85 -27.64
C PRO A 1 14.94 3.21 -27.06
N ASP A 2 15.03 1.89 -26.79
CA ASP A 2 13.95 1.16 -26.14
C ASP A 2 13.76 1.73 -24.72
N ILE A 3 12.52 1.97 -24.34
CA ILE A 3 12.21 2.48 -23.00
C ILE A 3 12.34 1.30 -22.05
N LEU A 4 13.28 1.40 -21.12
CA LEU A 4 13.44 0.42 -20.04
C LEU A 4 12.31 0.62 -19.03
N MET A 5 11.54 -0.43 -18.76
CA MET A 5 10.31 -0.31 -17.95
C MET A 5 10.07 -1.56 -17.11
N ILE A 6 9.51 -1.38 -15.93
CA ILE A 6 9.00 -2.47 -15.08
C ILE A 6 7.53 -2.24 -14.72
N CYS A 7 6.82 -3.29 -14.35
CA CYS A 7 5.41 -3.19 -13.99
C CYS A 7 5.04 -4.05 -12.79
N PHE A 8 3.83 -3.82 -12.28
CA PHE A 8 3.22 -4.65 -11.25
C PHE A 8 1.78 -5.00 -11.65
N ASN A 9 1.64 -6.02 -12.53
CA ASN A 9 0.34 -6.37 -13.11
C ASN A 9 -0.64 -7.03 -12.13
N HIS A 10 -0.15 -7.55 -11.00
CA HIS A 10 -0.97 -8.20 -9.99
C HIS A 10 -1.39 -7.26 -8.84
N ILE A 11 -1.12 -5.96 -8.94
CA ILE A 11 -1.60 -5.00 -7.95
C ILE A 11 -3.13 -5.06 -7.90
N GLY A 12 -3.69 -5.07 -6.69
CA GLY A 12 -5.14 -5.28 -6.50
C GLY A 12 -5.59 -6.74 -6.41
N ARG A 13 -4.74 -7.72 -6.76
CA ARG A 13 -5.04 -9.15 -6.59
C ARG A 13 -4.57 -9.71 -5.26
N HIS A 14 -3.45 -9.22 -4.76
CA HIS A 14 -2.79 -9.72 -3.57
C HIS A 14 -2.81 -8.67 -2.46
N GLY A 15 -3.85 -8.73 -1.64
CA GLY A 15 -4.03 -7.82 -0.53
C GLY A 15 -4.84 -6.57 -0.86
N ARG A 16 -5.33 -5.91 0.20
CA ARG A 16 -6.14 -4.69 0.14
C ARG A 16 -5.25 -3.45 0.06
N LEU A 17 -5.82 -2.27 0.27
CA LEU A 17 -5.17 -0.97 0.08
C LEU A 17 -3.75 -0.87 0.66
N GLY A 18 -3.53 -1.29 1.90
CA GLY A 18 -2.20 -1.22 2.51
C GLY A 18 -1.13 -2.02 1.77
N ASN A 19 -1.46 -3.24 1.30
CA ASN A 19 -0.55 -4.03 0.47
C ASN A 19 -0.32 -3.38 -0.89
N GLN A 20 -1.36 -2.83 -1.53
CA GLN A 20 -1.23 -2.13 -2.80
C GLN A 20 -0.33 -0.89 -2.69
N MET A 21 -0.40 -0.17 -1.56
CA MET A 21 0.51 0.96 -1.28
C MET A 21 1.96 0.50 -1.22
N PHE A 22 2.26 -0.57 -0.50
CA PHE A 22 3.62 -1.12 -0.46
C PHE A 22 4.10 -1.59 -1.83
N GLN A 23 3.28 -2.32 -2.56
CA GLN A 23 3.58 -2.81 -3.92
C GLN A 23 3.87 -1.67 -4.89
N TYR A 24 3.04 -0.65 -4.90
CA TYR A 24 3.23 0.55 -5.73
C TYR A 24 4.50 1.30 -5.34
N ALA A 25 4.72 1.55 -4.06
CA ALA A 25 5.88 2.28 -3.57
C ALA A 25 7.19 1.53 -3.88
N ALA A 26 7.22 0.20 -3.70
CA ALA A 26 8.38 -0.63 -4.06
C ALA A 26 8.65 -0.62 -5.57
N LEU A 27 7.62 -0.77 -6.40
CA LEU A 27 7.74 -0.63 -7.85
C LEU A 27 8.43 0.68 -8.23
N ARG A 28 7.98 1.80 -7.65
CA ARG A 28 8.56 3.11 -7.87
C ARG A 28 10.00 3.24 -7.38
N GLY A 29 10.30 2.71 -6.19
CA GLY A 29 11.66 2.77 -5.65
C GLY A 29 12.65 1.97 -6.49
N ILE A 30 12.27 0.76 -6.92
CA ILE A 30 13.09 -0.07 -7.80
C ILE A 30 13.27 0.60 -9.18
N ALA A 31 12.19 1.13 -9.76
CA ALA A 31 12.25 1.86 -11.02
C ALA A 31 13.20 3.07 -10.93
N ASN A 32 13.09 3.87 -9.87
CA ASN A 32 13.96 5.02 -9.63
C ASN A 32 15.43 4.62 -9.54
N LYS A 33 15.73 3.54 -8.81
CA LYS A 33 17.11 3.06 -8.64
C LYS A 33 17.79 2.71 -9.97
N HIS A 34 17.05 2.11 -10.89
CA HIS A 34 17.55 1.68 -12.19
C HIS A 34 17.35 2.68 -13.31
N GLY A 35 16.65 3.79 -13.08
CA GLY A 35 16.26 4.75 -14.12
C GLY A 35 15.22 4.18 -15.09
N TYR A 36 14.39 3.24 -14.64
CA TYR A 36 13.32 2.64 -15.42
C TYR A 36 12.04 3.47 -15.37
N GLU A 37 11.27 3.43 -16.43
CA GLU A 37 9.84 3.79 -16.35
C GLU A 37 9.08 2.69 -15.60
N PHE A 38 7.91 3.03 -15.07
CA PHE A 38 7.10 2.07 -14.33
C PHE A 38 5.63 2.20 -14.72
N THR A 39 4.88 1.10 -14.57
CA THR A 39 3.44 1.08 -14.84
C THR A 39 2.71 0.07 -13.97
N ILE A 40 1.42 0.32 -13.77
CA ILE A 40 0.45 -0.62 -13.19
C ILE A 40 -0.79 -0.67 -14.09
N PRO A 41 -1.59 -1.74 -14.04
CA PRO A 41 -2.83 -1.83 -14.81
C PRO A 41 -3.77 -0.66 -14.53
N ASP A 42 -4.51 -0.26 -15.54
CA ASP A 42 -5.55 0.77 -15.39
C ASP A 42 -6.69 0.30 -14.49
N CYS A 43 -7.29 1.22 -13.73
CA CYS A 43 -8.46 0.93 -12.90
C CYS A 43 -9.71 0.52 -13.70
N THR A 44 -9.70 0.71 -15.02
CA THR A 44 -10.74 0.20 -15.92
C THR A 44 -10.57 -1.27 -16.23
N PHE A 45 -9.39 -1.83 -15.99
CA PHE A 45 -9.16 -3.27 -16.08
C PHE A 45 -9.79 -3.96 -14.86
N LYS A 46 -11.05 -4.30 -14.97
CA LYS A 46 -11.80 -5.00 -13.93
C LYS A 46 -11.99 -6.45 -14.34
N ASP A 47 -11.48 -7.35 -13.55
CA ASP A 47 -11.93 -8.73 -13.52
C ASP A 47 -12.42 -9.05 -12.09
N GLU A 48 -12.98 -10.24 -11.87
CA GLU A 48 -13.48 -10.68 -10.57
C GLU A 48 -12.39 -10.79 -9.47
N TRP A 49 -11.11 -10.61 -9.85
CA TRP A 49 -9.95 -10.81 -8.99
C TRP A 49 -9.20 -9.50 -8.65
N HIS A 50 -9.51 -8.39 -9.34
CA HIS A 50 -8.81 -7.12 -9.13
C HIS A 50 -9.67 -6.11 -8.37
N ASP A 51 -9.15 -5.65 -7.25
CA ASP A 51 -9.70 -4.57 -6.44
C ASP A 51 -8.69 -3.41 -6.38
N HIS A 52 -8.90 -2.40 -7.22
CA HIS A 52 -7.96 -1.30 -7.44
C HIS A 52 -8.14 -0.13 -6.46
N GLN A 53 -8.06 -0.39 -5.16
CA GLN A 53 -8.29 0.60 -4.09
C GLN A 53 -7.34 1.81 -4.15
N LEU A 54 -6.13 1.67 -4.71
CA LEU A 54 -5.21 2.79 -4.91
C LEU A 54 -5.84 3.92 -5.71
N PHE A 55 -6.51 3.60 -6.82
CA PHE A 55 -7.15 4.59 -7.69
C PHE A 55 -8.42 5.17 -7.07
N GLU A 56 -9.03 4.51 -6.10
CA GLU A 56 -10.16 5.03 -5.34
C GLU A 56 -9.69 6.06 -4.33
N ALA A 57 -8.58 5.81 -3.63
CA ALA A 57 -8.10 6.63 -2.52
C ALA A 57 -7.20 7.79 -2.95
N PHE A 58 -6.31 7.58 -3.94
CA PHE A 58 -5.18 8.48 -4.19
C PHE A 58 -5.14 9.06 -5.60
N THR A 59 -4.42 10.21 -5.73
CA THR A 59 -4.28 10.94 -7.01
C THR A 59 -3.24 10.34 -7.93
N LEU A 60 -2.18 9.73 -7.39
CA LEU A 60 -1.05 9.10 -8.09
C LEU A 60 -0.45 9.98 -9.22
N PRO A 61 -0.05 11.25 -8.97
CA PRO A 61 0.33 12.20 -10.02
C PRO A 61 1.57 11.78 -10.81
N ASN A 62 2.43 10.94 -10.25
CA ASN A 62 3.66 10.48 -10.92
C ASN A 62 3.44 9.22 -11.78
N LEU A 63 2.26 8.64 -11.78
CA LEU A 63 1.91 7.51 -12.65
C LEU A 63 1.63 8.01 -14.07
N LYS A 64 2.62 7.88 -14.98
CA LYS A 64 2.55 8.40 -16.35
C LYS A 64 1.87 7.46 -17.34
N SER A 65 1.97 6.15 -17.12
CA SER A 65 1.45 5.12 -18.01
C SER A 65 0.62 4.11 -17.25
N LYS A 66 -0.40 3.59 -17.91
CA LYS A 66 -1.28 2.54 -17.39
C LYS A 66 -1.28 1.34 -18.35
N THR A 67 -0.19 1.14 -19.04
CA THR A 67 -0.03 0.07 -20.02
C THR A 67 0.41 -1.22 -19.33
N PHE A 68 -0.23 -2.31 -19.69
CA PHE A 68 0.16 -3.65 -19.26
C PHE A 68 1.40 -4.11 -20.00
N ILE A 69 2.40 -4.64 -19.28
CA ILE A 69 3.59 -5.26 -19.87
C ILE A 69 3.48 -6.78 -19.72
N PRO A 70 3.34 -7.53 -20.80
CA PRO A 70 3.52 -8.97 -20.75
C PRO A 70 5.00 -9.28 -20.55
N GLY A 71 5.37 -9.94 -19.46
CA GLY A 71 6.78 -10.22 -19.19
C GLY A 71 6.95 -11.36 -18.19
N THR A 72 8.21 -11.75 -18.02
CA THR A 72 8.62 -12.67 -16.98
C THR A 72 8.47 -12.03 -15.61
N TYR A 73 8.20 -12.85 -14.60
CA TYR A 73 8.10 -12.38 -13.24
C TYR A 73 9.48 -12.24 -12.60
N HIS A 74 9.68 -11.12 -11.91
CA HIS A 74 10.72 -10.95 -10.92
C HIS A 74 10.06 -11.07 -9.55
N GLN A 75 10.21 -12.22 -8.90
CA GLN A 75 9.46 -12.58 -7.70
C GLN A 75 10.24 -12.34 -6.43
N GLU A 76 9.62 -11.67 -5.45
CA GLU A 76 10.11 -11.56 -4.07
C GLU A 76 10.22 -12.96 -3.45
N LYS A 77 11.37 -13.29 -2.88
CA LYS A 77 11.65 -14.63 -2.33
C LYS A 77 11.41 -14.71 -0.82
N GLN A 78 11.31 -13.57 -0.15
CA GLN A 78 11.23 -13.46 1.31
C GLN A 78 10.49 -12.19 1.73
N PHE A 79 9.89 -12.18 2.94
CA PHE A 79 9.10 -11.04 3.43
C PHE A 79 9.94 -9.86 3.96
N HIS A 80 11.22 -10.04 4.19
CA HIS A 80 12.10 -8.94 4.59
C HIS A 80 12.85 -8.37 3.38
N TYR A 81 13.41 -7.18 3.55
CA TYR A 81 14.12 -6.47 2.48
C TYR A 81 15.24 -7.33 1.86
N ASP A 82 15.24 -7.40 0.56
CA ASP A 82 16.23 -8.13 -0.25
C ASP A 82 16.97 -7.15 -1.16
N GLN A 83 18.19 -6.80 -0.77
CA GLN A 83 19.04 -5.90 -1.54
C GLN A 83 19.43 -6.50 -2.89
N GLU A 84 19.73 -7.82 -2.93
CA GLU A 84 20.11 -8.51 -4.15
C GLU A 84 18.96 -8.54 -5.16
N TYR A 85 17.72 -8.73 -4.67
CA TYR A 85 16.52 -8.62 -5.49
C TYR A 85 16.41 -7.26 -6.16
N VAL A 86 16.66 -6.18 -5.42
CA VAL A 86 16.59 -4.81 -5.94
C VAL A 86 17.73 -4.55 -6.91
N ASP A 87 18.97 -4.93 -6.57
CA ASP A 87 20.17 -4.64 -7.38
C ASP A 87 20.18 -5.37 -8.73
N ASN A 88 19.59 -6.56 -8.76
CA ASN A 88 19.55 -7.41 -9.96
C ASN A 88 18.19 -7.38 -10.67
N CYS A 89 17.32 -6.38 -10.40
CA CYS A 89 16.04 -6.28 -11.09
C CYS A 89 16.27 -5.95 -12.58
N PRO A 90 15.94 -6.87 -13.51
CA PRO A 90 16.06 -6.60 -14.93
C PRO A 90 14.94 -5.65 -15.40
N ASP A 91 15.12 -5.04 -16.56
CA ASP A 91 14.05 -4.34 -17.26
C ASP A 91 13.03 -5.31 -17.86
N ASN A 92 11.90 -4.76 -18.29
CA ASN A 92 10.82 -5.49 -18.99
C ASN A 92 10.29 -6.70 -18.18
N VAL A 93 10.19 -6.54 -16.86
CA VAL A 93 9.66 -7.56 -15.95
C VAL A 93 8.45 -7.09 -15.18
N ASN A 94 7.70 -8.07 -14.71
CA ASN A 94 6.56 -7.96 -13.84
C ASN A 94 6.99 -8.27 -12.41
N LEU A 95 6.94 -7.30 -11.51
CA LEU A 95 7.22 -7.56 -10.10
C LEU A 95 6.09 -8.38 -9.48
N PHE A 96 6.46 -9.26 -8.55
CA PHE A 96 5.51 -10.10 -7.84
C PHE A 96 5.96 -10.29 -6.38
N GLY A 97 5.13 -9.89 -5.43
CA GLY A 97 5.42 -9.97 -3.99
C GLY A 97 4.56 -9.03 -3.17
N TYR A 98 4.86 -8.90 -1.88
CA TYR A 98 4.19 -7.98 -0.96
C TYR A 98 5.01 -6.73 -0.65
N PHE A 99 6.34 -6.83 -0.64
CA PHE A 99 7.29 -5.72 -0.44
C PHE A 99 7.04 -4.89 0.82
N GLN A 100 6.64 -5.52 1.92
CA GLN A 100 6.14 -4.87 3.14
C GLN A 100 7.25 -4.24 3.99
N THR A 101 8.12 -3.44 3.37
CA THR A 101 9.13 -2.64 4.07
C THR A 101 9.42 -1.34 3.34
N TYR A 102 9.58 -0.25 4.09
CA TYR A 102 9.91 1.08 3.56
C TYR A 102 11.26 1.14 2.84
N LYS A 103 12.16 0.19 3.09
CA LYS A 103 13.50 0.16 2.50
C LYS A 103 13.51 0.08 0.97
N TYR A 104 12.45 -0.44 0.36
CA TYR A 104 12.32 -0.48 -1.09
C TYR A 104 12.16 0.89 -1.74
N PHE A 105 11.72 1.91 -0.98
CA PHE A 105 11.39 3.24 -1.50
C PHE A 105 11.87 4.40 -0.61
N SER A 106 12.77 4.15 0.33
CA SER A 106 13.31 5.18 1.25
C SER A 106 13.94 6.36 0.53
N ASP A 107 14.57 6.12 -0.63
CA ASP A 107 15.29 7.14 -1.39
C ASP A 107 14.35 8.12 -2.13
N ILE A 108 13.06 7.78 -2.21
CA ILE A 108 12.03 8.59 -2.88
C ILE A 108 10.82 8.87 -1.99
N GLU A 109 11.00 8.92 -0.67
CA GLU A 109 9.92 9.06 0.31
C GLU A 109 8.99 10.24 -0.01
N ASP A 110 9.53 11.42 -0.28
CA ASP A 110 8.74 12.62 -0.58
C ASP A 110 7.88 12.45 -1.82
N SER A 111 8.40 11.79 -2.84
CA SER A 111 7.67 11.50 -4.07
C SER A 111 6.55 10.48 -3.85
N ILE A 112 6.77 9.48 -3.00
CA ILE A 112 5.73 8.52 -2.59
C ILE A 112 4.63 9.21 -1.79
N ARG A 113 4.98 10.14 -0.88
CA ARG A 113 3.99 10.94 -0.14
C ARG A 113 3.12 11.79 -1.07
N GLN A 114 3.69 12.35 -2.14
CA GLN A 114 2.93 13.08 -3.16
C GLN A 114 1.95 12.15 -3.90
N ASP A 115 2.39 10.95 -4.28
CA ASP A 115 1.50 9.98 -4.96
C ASP A 115 0.33 9.56 -4.08
N PHE A 116 0.56 9.39 -2.79
CA PHE A 116 -0.48 9.03 -1.83
C PHE A 116 -1.24 10.24 -1.27
N THR A 117 -1.33 11.32 -2.06
CA THR A 117 -2.25 12.42 -1.76
C THR A 117 -3.68 11.93 -1.97
N PHE A 118 -4.48 11.97 -0.91
CA PHE A 118 -5.89 11.59 -0.98
C PHE A 118 -6.66 12.45 -1.97
N LYS A 119 -7.58 11.85 -2.69
CA LYS A 119 -8.56 12.57 -3.49
C LYS A 119 -9.45 13.44 -2.60
N LYS A 120 -9.96 14.53 -3.16
CA LYS A 120 -10.77 15.49 -2.41
C LYS A 120 -12.08 14.91 -1.87
N ASP A 121 -12.72 14.06 -2.67
CA ASP A 121 -13.96 13.35 -2.30
C ASP A 121 -13.78 12.36 -1.15
N VAL A 122 -12.56 11.87 -0.95
CA VAL A 122 -12.18 11.05 0.22
C VAL A 122 -11.78 11.93 1.41
N LEU A 123 -10.99 12.98 1.17
CA LEU A 123 -10.37 13.78 2.22
C LEU A 123 -11.35 14.74 2.90
N GLU A 124 -12.20 15.43 2.13
CA GLU A 124 -13.07 16.48 2.67
C GLU A 124 -14.11 15.94 3.70
N PRO A 125 -14.81 14.84 3.47
CA PRO A 125 -15.68 14.26 4.50
C PRO A 125 -14.94 13.87 5.79
N CYS A 126 -13.68 13.40 5.66
CA CYS A 126 -12.87 13.08 6.82
C CYS A 126 -12.48 14.33 7.61
N LYS A 127 -12.14 15.43 6.93
CA LYS A 127 -11.85 16.70 7.60
C LYS A 127 -13.06 17.26 8.35
N GLU A 128 -14.22 17.26 7.71
CA GLU A 128 -15.48 17.69 8.34
C GLU A 128 -15.78 16.88 9.60
N MET A 129 -15.60 15.55 9.54
CA MET A 129 -15.80 14.67 10.70
C MET A 129 -14.82 14.96 11.84
N MET A 130 -13.61 15.43 11.52
CA MET A 130 -12.54 15.67 12.48
C MET A 130 -12.46 17.11 12.98
N GLU A 131 -13.28 18.03 12.44
CA GLU A 131 -13.17 19.48 12.68
C GLU A 131 -13.32 19.87 14.16
N ASP A 132 -14.13 19.14 14.92
CA ASP A 132 -14.40 19.42 16.34
C ASP A 132 -13.35 18.81 17.30
N PHE A 133 -12.31 18.16 16.78
CA PHE A 133 -11.34 17.45 17.61
C PHE A 133 -9.91 17.96 17.38
N ASP A 134 -9.27 18.42 18.45
CA ASP A 134 -7.84 18.85 18.40
C ASP A 134 -6.91 17.62 18.42
N GLU A 135 -7.19 16.65 19.28
CA GLU A 135 -6.42 15.41 19.40
C GLU A 135 -7.36 14.20 19.55
N ILE A 136 -7.06 13.15 18.81
CA ILE A 136 -7.90 11.94 18.74
C ILE A 136 -7.04 10.68 18.76
N ILE A 137 -7.51 9.66 19.44
CA ILE A 137 -6.93 8.31 19.38
C ILE A 137 -7.64 7.54 18.26
N SER A 138 -6.87 6.99 17.32
CA SER A 138 -7.39 6.04 16.34
C SER A 138 -7.19 4.62 16.83
N LEU A 139 -8.28 3.87 17.01
CA LEU A 139 -8.27 2.47 17.41
C LEU A 139 -8.81 1.61 16.27
N HIS A 140 -7.98 0.70 15.75
CA HIS A 140 -8.40 -0.24 14.72
C HIS A 140 -8.62 -1.63 15.28
N VAL A 141 -9.84 -2.16 15.13
CA VAL A 141 -10.25 -3.49 15.58
C VAL A 141 -10.50 -4.38 14.37
N ARG A 142 -9.50 -5.20 14.02
CA ARG A 142 -9.59 -6.16 12.91
C ARG A 142 -10.15 -7.49 13.37
N ARG A 143 -11.26 -7.93 12.80
CA ARG A 143 -11.91 -9.18 13.20
C ARG A 143 -12.26 -10.10 12.04
N THR A 144 -13.05 -9.69 11.07
CA THR A 144 -13.69 -10.49 10.03
C THR A 144 -12.83 -11.67 9.56
N ASP A 145 -11.90 -11.43 8.64
CA ASP A 145 -11.00 -12.45 8.08
C ASP A 145 -9.97 -12.97 9.11
N TYR A 146 -9.62 -12.17 10.13
CA TYR A 146 -8.70 -12.59 11.20
C TYR A 146 -9.33 -13.60 12.17
N VAL A 147 -10.63 -13.54 12.38
CA VAL A 147 -11.35 -14.55 13.18
C VAL A 147 -11.37 -15.90 12.46
N GLU A 148 -11.59 -15.88 11.14
CA GLU A 148 -11.59 -17.08 10.31
C GLU A 148 -10.19 -17.71 10.17
N LYS A 149 -9.15 -16.88 10.14
CA LYS A 149 -7.74 -17.26 9.98
C LYS A 149 -6.92 -17.07 11.25
N ALA A 150 -7.52 -17.28 12.42
CA ALA A 150 -6.91 -16.98 13.72
C ALA A 150 -5.59 -17.72 14.00
N VAL A 151 -5.29 -18.78 13.28
CA VAL A 151 -4.00 -19.51 13.37
C VAL A 151 -2.86 -18.67 12.78
N ASP A 152 -3.10 -18.05 11.62
CA ASP A 152 -2.09 -17.25 10.90
C ASP A 152 -2.14 -15.78 11.31
N HIS A 153 -3.34 -15.28 11.64
CA HIS A 153 -3.63 -13.89 11.98
C HIS A 153 -4.48 -13.79 13.25
N PRO A 154 -3.92 -14.03 14.46
CA PRO A 154 -4.69 -14.00 15.67
C PRO A 154 -5.25 -12.59 15.95
N PRO A 155 -6.58 -12.45 16.20
CA PRO A 155 -7.17 -11.19 16.60
C PRO A 155 -6.60 -10.72 17.93
N CYS A 156 -6.42 -9.40 18.10
CA CYS A 156 -6.03 -8.83 19.38
C CYS A 156 -7.13 -9.06 20.45
N SER A 157 -6.72 -9.34 21.68
CA SER A 157 -7.63 -9.52 22.83
C SER A 157 -8.13 -8.16 23.36
N MET A 158 -9.20 -8.19 24.15
CA MET A 158 -9.67 -6.98 24.86
C MET A 158 -8.60 -6.43 25.79
N GLU A 159 -7.87 -7.28 26.50
CA GLU A 159 -6.75 -6.88 27.36
C GLU A 159 -5.68 -6.10 26.59
N TYR A 160 -5.38 -6.48 25.34
CA TYR A 160 -4.47 -5.74 24.48
C TYR A 160 -4.96 -4.31 24.24
N TYR A 161 -6.23 -4.14 23.89
CA TYR A 161 -6.81 -2.81 23.63
C TYR A 161 -6.87 -1.95 24.90
N GLU A 162 -7.29 -2.51 26.01
CA GLU A 162 -7.30 -1.83 27.32
C GLU A 162 -5.89 -1.36 27.72
N LYS A 163 -4.89 -2.22 27.59
CA LYS A 163 -3.50 -1.89 27.85
C LYS A 163 -2.95 -0.85 26.88
N ALA A 164 -3.33 -0.89 25.61
CA ALA A 164 -2.94 0.12 24.63
C ALA A 164 -3.56 1.48 24.98
N LEU A 165 -4.86 1.55 25.24
CA LEU A 165 -5.57 2.77 25.61
C LEU A 165 -5.07 3.37 26.94
N SER A 166 -4.65 2.56 27.88
CA SER A 166 -4.09 3.05 29.17
C SER A 166 -2.80 3.87 29.03
N LYS A 167 -2.23 3.97 27.81
CA LYS A 167 -1.05 4.81 27.51
C LYS A 167 -1.42 6.24 27.17
N PHE A 168 -2.69 6.53 26.96
CA PHE A 168 -3.23 7.83 26.58
C PHE A 168 -4.04 8.44 27.72
N ASP A 169 -4.37 9.73 27.61
CA ASP A 169 -5.26 10.39 28.56
C ASP A 169 -6.67 9.77 28.46
N ALA A 170 -7.24 9.41 29.61
CA ALA A 170 -8.57 8.78 29.68
C ALA A 170 -9.72 9.66 29.16
N ASN A 171 -9.50 10.98 29.07
CA ASN A 171 -10.48 11.94 28.55
C ASN A 171 -10.31 12.21 27.04
N GLN A 172 -9.27 11.67 26.42
CA GLN A 172 -9.01 11.86 25.01
C GLN A 172 -10.05 11.09 24.16
N PRO A 173 -10.66 11.73 23.16
CA PRO A 173 -11.61 11.06 22.28
C PRO A 173 -10.99 9.88 21.54
N VAL A 174 -11.79 8.82 21.34
CA VAL A 174 -11.35 7.62 20.60
C VAL A 174 -12.29 7.39 19.43
N ILE A 175 -11.73 7.33 18.20
CA ILE A 175 -12.45 6.83 17.04
C ILE A 175 -12.09 5.37 16.86
N VAL A 176 -13.09 4.51 16.79
CA VAL A 176 -12.93 3.07 16.58
C VAL A 176 -13.25 2.73 15.14
N PHE A 177 -12.28 2.13 14.44
CA PHE A 177 -12.44 1.57 13.12
C PHE A 177 -12.52 0.04 13.25
N SER A 178 -13.53 -0.55 12.60
CA SER A 178 -13.71 -2.00 12.58
C SER A 178 -14.18 -2.44 11.19
N ASP A 179 -13.85 -3.68 10.81
CA ASP A 179 -14.36 -4.34 9.61
C ASP A 179 -15.57 -5.23 9.92
#